data_77f7e355f311e49a637210f965f045f3
#
_entry.id   77f7e355f311e49a637210f965f045f3
#
_cell.length_a   1.000
_cell.length_b   1.000
_cell.length_c   1.000
_cell.angle_alpha   90.00
_cell.angle_beta   90.00
_cell.angle_gamma   90.00
#
_symmetry.space_group_name_H-M   'P 1'
#
loop_
_entity.id
_entity.type
_entity.pdbx_description
1 polymer ?
#
loop_
_entity_poly.entity_id
_entity_poly.type
_entity_poly.pdbx_seq_one_letter_code
_entity_poly.pdbx_strand_id
1 'polypeptide(L)'
;MRRSRPVGSRNERPMLTEQESRRYSRQVALPEIGVEGQLRLAAGRVMVVGLGGLGSIAAYYLAAAGVGYLKLIDRDRVDLENLNRQILHSTADLDRPKTESAAEKLSRLNPHCRIEAVQTTIEDDNAAALLADCALIFDATDNRKTREVLNRLSLRRRVPFVYRGISGWDGMASTFIPGRGACFSCLFPPQPEATESPPSPALGPTAGLVASIQCMETLRLLIGALPQLAGRLLRFSGLTMEFRTLQIDRNPLCPVCGSSQPQHHSTP
;
A
#
# COMPACT_ATOMS: atom_id res chain seq x y z
N MET A 1 -18.64 48.49 32.63
CA MET A 1 -17.62 47.46 32.64
C MET A 1 -17.88 46.53 31.46
N ARG A 2 -17.16 46.72 30.35
CA ARG A 2 -17.23 45.81 29.16
C ARG A 2 -16.20 44.70 29.38
N ARG A 3 -16.68 43.47 29.50
CA ARG A 3 -15.82 42.28 29.53
C ARG A 3 -15.32 41.98 28.12
N SER A 4 -14.01 42.13 27.90
CA SER A 4 -13.31 41.75 26.69
C SER A 4 -13.39 40.23 26.52
N ARG A 5 -13.87 39.75 25.36
CA ARG A 5 -13.81 38.37 24.93
C ARG A 5 -12.34 37.97 24.68
N PRO A 6 -11.90 36.77 25.05
CA PRO A 6 -10.55 36.31 24.73
C PRO A 6 -10.44 36.14 23.21
N VAL A 7 -9.38 36.69 22.66
CA VAL A 7 -8.94 36.53 21.26
C VAL A 7 -8.68 35.06 21.00
N GLY A 8 -9.29 34.58 19.90
CA GLY A 8 -9.24 33.18 19.51
C GLY A 8 -7.82 32.63 19.38
N SER A 9 -7.70 31.36 19.74
CA SER A 9 -6.50 30.53 19.63
C SER A 9 -5.86 30.67 18.24
N ARG A 10 -4.58 31.04 18.23
CA ARG A 10 -3.70 30.90 17.04
C ARG A 10 -3.84 29.47 16.55
N ASN A 11 -4.06 29.32 15.25
CA ASN A 11 -3.98 28.05 14.55
C ASN A 11 -2.55 27.52 14.73
N GLU A 12 -2.30 26.78 15.80
CA GLU A 12 -1.03 26.09 16.00
C GLU A 12 -0.92 25.05 14.90
N ARG A 13 0.10 25.19 14.04
CA ARG A 13 0.42 24.15 13.06
C ARG A 13 0.71 22.86 13.83
N PRO A 14 0.21 21.70 13.39
CA PRO A 14 0.51 20.44 14.04
C PRO A 14 2.04 20.28 14.13
N MET A 15 2.53 19.89 15.30
CA MET A 15 3.95 19.65 15.55
C MET A 15 4.15 18.23 16.08
N LEU A 16 5.31 17.66 15.78
CA LEU A 16 5.70 16.38 16.37
C LEU A 16 5.92 16.56 17.88
N THR A 17 5.43 15.63 18.67
CA THR A 17 5.78 15.53 20.10
C THR A 17 7.28 15.24 20.25
N GLU A 18 7.84 15.46 21.45
CA GLU A 18 9.23 15.12 21.72
C GLU A 18 9.52 13.62 21.47
N GLN A 19 8.58 12.75 21.85
CA GLN A 19 8.70 11.32 21.61
C GLN A 19 8.70 10.97 20.12
N GLU A 20 7.82 11.56 19.33
CA GLU A 20 7.78 11.39 17.87
C GLU A 20 9.04 11.95 17.20
N SER A 21 9.49 13.12 17.63
CA SER A 21 10.73 13.74 17.13
C SER A 21 11.95 12.84 17.34
N ARG A 22 12.04 12.17 18.49
CA ARG A 22 13.10 11.19 18.78
C ARG A 22 12.91 9.93 17.94
N ARG A 23 11.69 9.39 17.85
CA ARG A 23 11.38 8.16 17.12
C ARG A 23 11.72 8.30 15.64
N TYR A 24 11.33 9.42 15.02
CA TYR A 24 11.46 9.64 13.57
C TYR A 24 12.67 10.50 13.19
N SER A 25 13.59 10.75 14.13
CA SER A 25 14.74 11.66 13.92
C SER A 25 15.53 11.36 12.65
N ARG A 26 15.74 10.08 12.32
CA ARG A 26 16.48 9.67 11.12
C ARG A 26 15.72 9.94 9.82
N GLN A 27 14.40 9.88 9.84
CA GLN A 27 13.55 10.22 8.68
C GLN A 27 13.42 11.73 8.52
N VAL A 28 13.21 12.44 9.62
CA VAL A 28 13.10 13.91 9.63
C VAL A 28 14.39 14.57 9.16
N ALA A 29 15.55 13.93 9.33
CA ALA A 29 16.83 14.41 8.82
C ALA A 29 16.96 14.34 7.29
N LEU A 30 16.08 13.60 6.59
CA LEU A 30 16.04 13.58 5.13
C LEU A 30 15.35 14.86 4.61
N PRO A 31 16.01 15.67 3.76
CA PRO A 31 15.41 16.92 3.24
C PRO A 31 14.05 16.72 2.56
N GLU A 32 13.84 15.57 1.91
CA GLU A 32 12.62 15.23 1.20
C GLU A 32 11.46 14.91 2.15
N ILE A 33 11.74 14.56 3.40
CA ILE A 33 10.73 14.27 4.43
C ILE A 33 10.58 15.47 5.37
N GLY A 34 11.63 15.81 6.12
CA GLY A 34 11.57 16.86 7.11
C GLY A 34 10.47 16.64 8.15
N VAL A 35 10.19 17.65 8.95
CA VAL A 35 9.08 17.64 9.92
C VAL A 35 7.73 17.60 9.20
N GLU A 36 7.58 18.37 8.12
CA GLU A 36 6.32 18.45 7.38
C GLU A 36 5.95 17.12 6.72
N GLY A 37 6.91 16.45 6.09
CA GLY A 37 6.70 15.11 5.53
C GLY A 37 6.32 14.10 6.60
N GLN A 38 6.94 14.14 7.77
CA GLN A 38 6.60 13.25 8.88
C GLN A 38 5.18 13.50 9.40
N LEU A 39 4.72 14.74 9.45
CA LEU A 39 3.33 15.07 9.80
C LEU A 39 2.35 14.57 8.74
N ARG A 40 2.71 14.63 7.46
CA ARG A 40 1.91 14.03 6.37
C ARG A 40 1.85 12.51 6.49
N LEU A 41 2.95 11.84 6.85
CA LEU A 41 2.95 10.40 7.14
C LEU A 41 2.00 10.07 8.31
N ALA A 42 2.04 10.85 9.39
CA ALA A 42 1.16 10.68 10.55
C ALA A 42 -0.33 10.90 10.19
N ALA A 43 -0.63 11.72 9.19
CA ALA A 43 -1.98 11.88 8.65
C ALA A 43 -2.34 10.80 7.61
N GLY A 44 -1.36 10.04 7.14
CA GLY A 44 -1.50 9.04 6.08
C GLY A 44 -2.41 7.87 6.47
N ARG A 45 -3.22 7.40 5.51
CA ARG A 45 -4.20 6.31 5.70
C ARG A 45 -4.08 5.33 4.55
N VAL A 46 -3.60 4.12 4.84
CA VAL A 46 -3.28 3.09 3.84
C VAL A 46 -4.10 1.83 4.07
N MET A 47 -4.71 1.33 3.02
CA MET A 47 -5.33 0.00 2.99
C MET A 47 -4.29 -1.00 2.47
N VAL A 48 -3.85 -1.92 3.32
CA VAL A 48 -2.94 -3.02 2.97
C VAL A 48 -3.78 -4.27 2.75
N VAL A 49 -3.75 -4.80 1.54
CA VAL A 49 -4.51 -6.00 1.17
C VAL A 49 -3.57 -7.17 1.00
N GLY A 50 -3.72 -8.16 1.88
CA GLY A 50 -2.82 -9.31 2.03
C GLY A 50 -1.74 -9.09 3.09
N LEU A 51 -1.57 -10.07 3.98
CA LEU A 51 -0.55 -10.10 5.04
C LEU A 51 0.38 -11.31 4.90
N GLY A 52 0.56 -11.75 3.67
CA GLY A 52 1.54 -12.76 3.28
C GLY A 52 2.98 -12.25 3.37
N GLY A 53 3.91 -12.86 2.61
CA GLY A 53 5.33 -12.52 2.64
C GLY A 53 5.66 -11.05 2.38
N LEU A 54 4.89 -10.37 1.52
CA LEU A 54 5.09 -8.94 1.26
C LEU A 54 4.36 -8.06 2.27
N GLY A 55 3.06 -8.34 2.49
CA GLY A 55 2.24 -7.50 3.37
C GLY A 55 2.73 -7.48 4.81
N SER A 56 3.29 -8.58 5.30
CA SER A 56 3.89 -8.65 6.62
C SER A 56 5.07 -7.68 6.78
N ILE A 57 5.96 -7.63 5.79
CA ILE A 57 7.13 -6.74 5.78
C ILE A 57 6.69 -5.28 5.56
N ALA A 58 5.78 -5.06 4.61
CA ALA A 58 5.25 -3.74 4.32
C ALA A 58 4.56 -3.11 5.53
N ALA A 59 3.71 -3.87 6.22
CA ALA A 59 3.02 -3.39 7.42
C ALA A 59 4.02 -2.98 8.53
N TYR A 60 5.13 -3.73 8.69
CA TYR A 60 6.20 -3.33 9.60
C TYR A 60 6.82 -1.99 9.21
N TYR A 61 7.23 -1.83 7.95
CA TYR A 61 7.89 -0.59 7.52
C TYR A 61 6.97 0.61 7.54
N LEU A 62 5.72 0.46 7.11
CA LEU A 62 4.74 1.56 7.12
C LEU A 62 4.40 2.00 8.56
N ALA A 63 4.19 1.05 9.48
CA ALA A 63 3.97 1.36 10.89
C ALA A 63 5.21 1.99 11.53
N ALA A 64 6.42 1.43 11.29
CA ALA A 64 7.67 1.97 11.81
C ALA A 64 7.96 3.38 11.29
N ALA A 65 7.63 3.66 10.01
CA ALA A 65 7.78 4.98 9.40
C ALA A 65 6.81 6.02 9.96
N GLY A 66 5.80 5.62 10.73
CA GLY A 66 4.85 6.53 11.34
C GLY A 66 3.66 6.89 10.44
N VAL A 67 3.26 5.99 9.54
CA VAL A 67 1.96 6.10 8.87
C VAL A 67 0.86 6.03 9.93
N GLY A 68 0.00 7.05 9.98
CA GLY A 68 -0.94 7.21 11.10
C GLY A 68 -2.06 6.17 11.15
N TYR A 69 -2.43 5.57 10.02
CA TYR A 69 -3.48 4.56 9.97
C TYR A 69 -3.19 3.48 8.93
N LEU A 70 -3.26 2.22 9.35
CA LEU A 70 -3.19 1.05 8.48
C LEU A 70 -4.46 0.21 8.66
N LYS A 71 -5.21 0.03 7.58
CA LYS A 71 -6.27 -0.98 7.51
C LYS A 71 -5.70 -2.23 6.89
N LEU A 72 -5.64 -3.31 7.66
CA LEU A 72 -5.05 -4.58 7.28
C LEU A 72 -6.16 -5.56 6.88
N ILE A 73 -6.16 -6.01 5.64
CA ILE A 73 -7.17 -6.93 5.11
C ILE A 73 -6.49 -8.22 4.70
N ASP A 74 -6.90 -9.32 5.32
CA ASP A 74 -6.50 -10.68 4.95
C ASP A 74 -7.57 -11.65 5.47
N ARG A 75 -7.87 -12.70 4.71
CA ARG A 75 -8.84 -13.73 5.11
C ARG A 75 -8.22 -14.87 5.91
N ASP A 76 -6.91 -15.07 5.76
CA ASP A 76 -6.20 -16.27 6.18
C ASP A 76 -5.84 -16.26 7.67
N ARG A 77 -5.54 -17.48 8.14
CA ARG A 77 -4.87 -17.72 9.42
C ARG A 77 -3.39 -17.98 9.19
N VAL A 78 -2.62 -17.83 10.25
CA VAL A 78 -1.18 -18.13 10.25
C VAL A 78 -1.01 -19.65 10.15
N ASP A 79 -0.19 -20.10 9.19
CA ASP A 79 0.17 -21.49 8.97
C ASP A 79 1.69 -21.67 9.06
N LEU A 80 2.14 -22.88 9.45
CA LEU A 80 3.56 -23.20 9.59
C LEU A 80 4.34 -22.99 8.28
N GLU A 81 3.76 -23.38 7.14
CA GLU A 81 4.37 -23.20 5.82
C GLU A 81 4.56 -21.74 5.41
N ASN A 82 3.91 -20.82 6.11
CA ASN A 82 4.01 -19.39 5.85
C ASN A 82 5.23 -18.75 6.52
N LEU A 83 5.72 -19.31 7.63
CA LEU A 83 6.70 -18.67 8.50
C LEU A 83 8.09 -18.49 7.87
N ASN A 84 8.39 -19.19 6.80
CA ASN A 84 9.64 -19.02 6.05
C ASN A 84 9.74 -17.67 5.31
N ARG A 85 8.59 -16.94 5.15
CA ARG A 85 8.53 -15.65 4.42
C ARG A 85 7.60 -14.61 5.02
N GLN A 86 6.72 -14.99 5.94
CA GLN A 86 5.75 -14.08 6.60
C GLN A 86 6.26 -13.69 7.99
N ILE A 87 7.38 -12.98 8.03
CA ILE A 87 8.18 -12.72 9.24
C ILE A 87 7.50 -11.85 10.31
N LEU A 88 6.34 -11.30 10.04
CA LEU A 88 5.49 -10.63 11.03
C LEU A 88 4.86 -11.64 12.01
N HIS A 89 4.69 -12.88 11.56
CA HIS A 89 4.10 -13.95 12.34
C HIS A 89 5.19 -14.88 12.90
N SER A 90 4.86 -15.64 13.93
CA SER A 90 5.73 -16.59 14.60
C SER A 90 5.00 -17.91 14.90
N THR A 91 5.69 -18.93 15.33
CA THR A 91 5.09 -20.20 15.74
C THR A 91 4.01 -20.04 16.82
N ALA A 92 4.14 -19.03 17.69
CA ALA A 92 3.14 -18.73 18.71
C ALA A 92 1.83 -18.15 18.14
N ASP A 93 1.81 -17.79 16.86
CA ASP A 93 0.63 -17.23 16.19
C ASP A 93 -0.12 -18.26 15.33
N LEU A 94 0.31 -19.52 15.31
CA LEU A 94 -0.36 -20.56 14.52
C LEU A 94 -1.87 -20.57 14.79
N ASP A 95 -2.65 -20.77 13.73
CA ASP A 95 -4.11 -20.77 13.72
C ASP A 95 -4.79 -19.45 14.11
N ARG A 96 -4.05 -18.39 14.44
CA ARG A 96 -4.62 -17.06 14.66
C ARG A 96 -4.88 -16.36 13.32
N PRO A 97 -5.92 -15.50 13.22
CA PRO A 97 -6.08 -14.62 12.07
C PRO A 97 -4.81 -13.79 11.83
N LYS A 98 -4.32 -13.75 10.58
CA LYS A 98 -3.13 -12.96 10.23
C LYS A 98 -3.29 -11.49 10.58
N THR A 99 -4.51 -10.96 10.40
CA THR A 99 -4.82 -9.55 10.72
C THR A 99 -4.71 -9.24 12.21
N GLU A 100 -5.16 -10.12 13.08
CA GLU A 100 -5.06 -9.95 14.54
C GLU A 100 -3.62 -10.06 15.03
N SER A 101 -2.89 -11.12 14.59
CA SER A 101 -1.46 -11.29 14.90
C SER A 101 -0.64 -10.08 14.45
N ALA A 102 -0.94 -9.53 13.26
CA ALA A 102 -0.29 -8.34 12.75
C ALA A 102 -0.62 -7.11 13.59
N ALA A 103 -1.89 -6.86 13.89
CA ALA A 103 -2.33 -5.68 14.62
C ALA A 103 -1.69 -5.60 16.01
N GLU A 104 -1.62 -6.73 16.73
CA GLU A 104 -0.97 -6.80 18.04
C GLU A 104 0.50 -6.36 17.99
N LYS A 105 1.27 -6.91 17.04
CA LYS A 105 2.70 -6.64 16.94
C LYS A 105 3.00 -5.23 16.43
N LEU A 106 2.24 -4.75 15.45
CA LEU A 106 2.42 -3.41 14.90
C LEU A 106 2.05 -2.32 15.92
N SER A 107 1.02 -2.53 16.74
CA SER A 107 0.65 -1.60 17.81
C SER A 107 1.74 -1.53 18.90
N ARG A 108 2.42 -2.64 19.18
CA ARG A 108 3.58 -2.65 20.08
C ARG A 108 4.81 -1.97 19.46
N LEU A 109 5.01 -2.12 18.14
CA LEU A 109 6.09 -1.47 17.41
C LEU A 109 5.92 0.04 17.40
N ASN A 110 4.73 0.52 17.06
CA ASN A 110 4.45 1.94 16.98
C ASN A 110 3.03 2.28 17.49
N PRO A 111 2.89 2.74 18.73
CA PRO A 111 1.60 3.07 19.32
C PRO A 111 0.93 4.30 18.67
N HIS A 112 1.66 5.10 17.88
CA HIS A 112 1.11 6.24 17.14
C HIS A 112 0.45 5.82 15.80
N CYS A 113 0.64 4.57 15.37
CA CYS A 113 -0.01 4.02 14.19
C CYS A 113 -1.30 3.30 14.60
N ARG A 114 -2.45 3.83 14.22
CA ARG A 114 -3.74 3.14 14.42
C ARG A 114 -3.83 1.98 13.45
N ILE A 115 -4.02 0.77 13.97
CA ILE A 115 -4.21 -0.46 13.17
C ILE A 115 -5.65 -0.89 13.24
N GLU A 116 -6.26 -1.12 12.08
CA GLU A 116 -7.57 -1.77 11.95
C GLU A 116 -7.40 -3.11 11.26
N ALA A 117 -7.73 -4.19 11.98
CA ALA A 117 -7.65 -5.57 11.50
C ALA A 117 -9.00 -6.00 10.95
N VAL A 118 -9.07 -6.41 9.68
CA VAL A 118 -10.29 -6.87 9.03
C VAL A 118 -10.06 -8.23 8.39
N GLN A 119 -10.56 -9.29 9.02
CA GLN A 119 -10.47 -10.66 8.50
C GLN A 119 -11.57 -10.87 7.45
N THR A 120 -11.24 -10.62 6.19
CA THR A 120 -12.18 -10.79 5.07
C THR A 120 -11.46 -10.97 3.75
N THR A 121 -12.18 -11.46 2.75
CA THR A 121 -11.79 -11.37 1.34
C THR A 121 -12.28 -10.04 0.78
N ILE A 122 -11.45 -9.36 -0.01
CA ILE A 122 -11.89 -8.18 -0.74
C ILE A 122 -12.51 -8.58 -2.07
N GLU A 123 -13.74 -8.13 -2.31
CA GLU A 123 -14.54 -8.39 -3.50
C GLU A 123 -15.19 -7.08 -3.98
N ASP A 124 -15.81 -7.10 -5.17
CA ASP A 124 -16.38 -5.87 -5.77
C ASP A 124 -17.49 -5.23 -4.93
N ASP A 125 -18.25 -6.02 -4.18
CA ASP A 125 -19.38 -5.57 -3.34
C ASP A 125 -18.91 -4.89 -2.04
N ASN A 126 -17.82 -5.35 -1.42
CA ASN A 126 -17.31 -4.82 -0.16
C ASN A 126 -16.13 -3.86 -0.30
N ALA A 127 -15.43 -3.90 -1.44
CA ALA A 127 -14.18 -3.14 -1.66
C ALA A 127 -14.34 -1.64 -1.41
N ALA A 128 -15.46 -1.05 -1.81
CA ALA A 128 -15.72 0.38 -1.64
C ALA A 128 -15.87 0.77 -0.17
N ALA A 129 -16.52 -0.06 0.64
CA ALA A 129 -16.67 0.14 2.09
C ALA A 129 -15.33 -0.05 2.81
N LEU A 130 -14.56 -1.06 2.43
CA LEU A 130 -13.24 -1.33 2.99
C LEU A 130 -12.24 -0.19 2.74
N LEU A 131 -12.31 0.46 1.57
CA LEU A 131 -11.44 1.59 1.24
C LEU A 131 -11.87 2.90 1.92
N ALA A 132 -13.10 3.05 2.39
CA ALA A 132 -13.78 4.32 2.69
C ALA A 132 -12.88 5.39 3.35
N ASP A 133 -12.05 5.01 4.30
CA ASP A 133 -11.18 5.93 5.05
C ASP A 133 -9.72 5.93 4.60
N CYS A 134 -9.37 5.25 3.51
CA CYS A 134 -8.00 5.14 3.05
C CYS A 134 -7.77 5.96 1.78
N ALA A 135 -6.60 6.57 1.69
CA ALA A 135 -6.17 7.41 0.58
C ALA A 135 -5.25 6.67 -0.42
N LEU A 136 -4.92 5.40 -0.13
CA LEU A 136 -3.99 4.60 -0.92
C LEU A 136 -4.29 3.11 -0.75
N ILE A 137 -4.14 2.36 -1.85
CA ILE A 137 -4.24 0.90 -1.89
C ILE A 137 -2.83 0.31 -2.02
N PHE A 138 -2.43 -0.48 -1.03
CA PHE A 138 -1.20 -1.26 -1.06
C PHE A 138 -1.53 -2.72 -1.36
N ASP A 139 -1.12 -3.20 -2.54
CA ASP A 139 -1.33 -4.59 -2.96
C ASP A 139 -0.23 -5.50 -2.44
N ALA A 140 -0.61 -6.43 -1.59
CA ALA A 140 0.23 -7.54 -1.17
C ALA A 140 -0.44 -8.91 -1.45
N THR A 141 -1.42 -8.94 -2.37
CA THR A 141 -2.20 -10.13 -2.72
C THR A 141 -1.42 -11.05 -3.67
N ASP A 142 -1.73 -12.33 -3.66
CA ASP A 142 -1.08 -13.35 -4.50
C ASP A 142 -1.91 -13.78 -5.70
N ASN A 143 -3.13 -13.27 -5.84
CA ASN A 143 -4.02 -13.68 -6.90
C ASN A 143 -4.47 -12.54 -7.80
N ARG A 144 -4.72 -12.86 -9.05
CA ARG A 144 -5.07 -11.90 -10.09
C ARG A 144 -6.47 -11.31 -9.90
N LYS A 145 -7.45 -12.12 -9.49
CA LYS A 145 -8.84 -11.71 -9.31
C LYS A 145 -8.94 -10.52 -8.35
N THR A 146 -8.27 -10.62 -7.20
CA THR A 146 -8.22 -9.53 -6.22
C THR A 146 -7.56 -8.27 -6.80
N ARG A 147 -6.48 -8.39 -7.56
CA ARG A 147 -5.82 -7.23 -8.21
C ARG A 147 -6.71 -6.52 -9.20
N GLU A 148 -7.53 -7.25 -9.93
CA GLU A 148 -8.52 -6.67 -10.84
C GLU A 148 -9.60 -5.89 -10.08
N VAL A 149 -10.05 -6.39 -8.92
CA VAL A 149 -10.95 -5.66 -8.01
C VAL A 149 -10.27 -4.38 -7.51
N LEU A 150 -9.02 -4.47 -7.04
CA LEU A 150 -8.26 -3.32 -6.55
C LEU A 150 -8.03 -2.27 -7.64
N ASN A 151 -7.74 -2.69 -8.87
CA ASN A 151 -7.59 -1.79 -10.01
C ASN A 151 -8.89 -1.04 -10.33
N ARG A 152 -10.03 -1.74 -10.40
CA ARG A 152 -11.34 -1.11 -10.60
C ARG A 152 -11.67 -0.15 -9.46
N LEU A 153 -11.41 -0.54 -8.22
CA LEU A 153 -11.61 0.29 -7.03
C LEU A 153 -10.76 1.56 -7.09
N SER A 154 -9.46 1.43 -7.39
CA SER A 154 -8.52 2.54 -7.56
C SER A 154 -9.05 3.56 -8.58
N LEU A 155 -9.45 3.11 -9.75
CA LEU A 155 -9.98 3.99 -10.81
C LEU A 155 -11.29 4.67 -10.40
N ARG A 156 -12.24 3.94 -9.82
CA ARG A 156 -13.53 4.49 -9.38
C ARG A 156 -13.40 5.51 -8.26
N ARG A 157 -12.50 5.26 -7.31
CA ARG A 157 -12.28 6.11 -6.13
C ARG A 157 -11.18 7.15 -6.33
N ARG A 158 -10.47 7.10 -7.46
CA ARG A 158 -9.33 7.97 -7.79
C ARG A 158 -8.23 7.92 -6.74
N VAL A 159 -7.96 6.75 -6.19
CA VAL A 159 -6.87 6.54 -5.21
C VAL A 159 -5.71 5.77 -5.85
N PRO A 160 -4.45 6.11 -5.54
CA PRO A 160 -3.29 5.37 -6.03
C PRO A 160 -3.33 3.89 -5.63
N PHE A 161 -2.80 3.05 -6.52
CA PHE A 161 -2.67 1.61 -6.34
C PHE A 161 -1.21 1.21 -6.52
N VAL A 162 -0.55 0.83 -5.43
CA VAL A 162 0.84 0.37 -5.43
C VAL A 162 0.87 -1.13 -5.62
N TYR A 163 1.30 -1.54 -6.80
CA TYR A 163 1.27 -2.91 -7.30
C TYR A 163 2.59 -3.64 -7.13
N ARG A 164 2.51 -4.95 -7.03
CA ARG A 164 3.65 -5.87 -7.02
C ARG A 164 3.36 -7.22 -7.69
N GLY A 165 4.43 -7.91 -8.08
CA GLY A 165 4.42 -9.32 -8.44
C GLY A 165 5.70 -9.98 -7.95
N ILE A 166 5.62 -11.24 -7.52
CA ILE A 166 6.80 -12.09 -7.24
C ILE A 166 6.59 -13.48 -7.81
N SER A 167 7.68 -14.13 -8.21
CA SER A 167 7.73 -15.54 -8.57
C SER A 167 9.16 -16.03 -8.36
N GLY A 168 9.35 -16.93 -7.38
CA GLY A 168 10.68 -17.44 -7.02
C GLY A 168 11.66 -16.33 -6.66
N TRP A 169 12.68 -16.17 -7.47
CA TRP A 169 13.74 -15.16 -7.34
C TRP A 169 13.38 -13.83 -7.99
N ASP A 170 12.32 -13.77 -8.81
CA ASP A 170 11.98 -12.61 -9.58
C ASP A 170 10.90 -11.78 -8.90
N GLY A 171 11.02 -10.47 -9.03
CA GLY A 171 10.07 -9.51 -8.50
C GLY A 171 9.76 -8.38 -9.46
N MET A 172 8.62 -7.74 -9.26
CA MET A 172 8.23 -6.53 -9.99
C MET A 172 7.37 -5.61 -9.14
N ALA A 173 7.46 -4.31 -9.42
CA ALA A 173 6.66 -3.29 -8.76
C ALA A 173 6.28 -2.17 -9.74
N SER A 174 5.13 -1.56 -9.52
CA SER A 174 4.64 -0.39 -10.26
C SER A 174 3.69 0.42 -9.38
N THR A 175 3.46 1.67 -9.73
CA THR A 175 2.48 2.53 -9.07
C THR A 175 1.49 3.03 -10.11
N PHE A 176 0.22 2.66 -9.95
CA PHE A 176 -0.86 3.11 -10.82
C PHE A 176 -1.58 4.31 -10.19
N ILE A 177 -1.60 5.43 -10.92
CA ILE A 177 -2.26 6.66 -10.50
C ILE A 177 -3.44 6.92 -11.44
N PRO A 178 -4.69 6.89 -10.93
CA PRO A 178 -5.87 7.14 -11.73
C PRO A 178 -5.80 8.48 -12.47
N GLY A 179 -6.05 8.44 -13.78
CA GLY A 179 -5.98 9.62 -14.66
C GLY A 179 -4.55 9.99 -15.12
N ARG A 180 -3.52 9.27 -14.66
CA ARG A 180 -2.12 9.50 -15.07
C ARG A 180 -1.51 8.21 -15.63
N GLY A 181 -1.59 8.01 -16.94
CA GLY A 181 -0.97 6.87 -17.63
C GLY A 181 -1.76 5.57 -17.56
N ALA A 182 -1.04 4.46 -17.59
CA ALA A 182 -1.59 3.10 -17.59
C ALA A 182 -2.26 2.72 -16.28
N CYS A 183 -3.28 1.85 -16.32
CA CYS A 183 -3.77 1.11 -15.16
C CYS A 183 -3.21 -0.32 -15.15
N PHE A 184 -3.50 -1.09 -14.10
CA PHE A 184 -3.09 -2.50 -14.00
C PHE A 184 -3.52 -3.32 -15.22
N SER A 185 -4.76 -3.13 -15.71
CA SER A 185 -5.27 -3.86 -16.87
C SER A 185 -4.66 -3.44 -18.21
N CYS A 186 -3.97 -2.30 -18.29
CA CYS A 186 -3.17 -1.96 -19.48
C CYS A 186 -1.92 -2.87 -19.57
N LEU A 187 -1.33 -3.18 -18.45
CA LEU A 187 -0.13 -4.03 -18.33
C LEU A 187 -0.49 -5.52 -18.35
N PHE A 188 -1.59 -5.87 -17.70
CA PHE A 188 -2.09 -7.23 -17.56
C PHE A 188 -3.55 -7.30 -18.05
N PRO A 189 -3.80 -7.41 -19.35
CA PRO A 189 -5.15 -7.47 -19.90
C PRO A 189 -5.97 -8.59 -19.24
N PRO A 190 -7.27 -8.37 -18.96
CA PRO A 190 -8.13 -9.43 -18.43
C PRO A 190 -8.05 -10.70 -19.27
N GLN A 191 -7.97 -11.83 -18.61
CA GLN A 191 -7.99 -13.14 -19.28
C GLN A 191 -9.35 -13.79 -19.02
N PRO A 192 -9.91 -14.55 -19.99
CA PRO A 192 -11.02 -15.44 -19.69
C PRO A 192 -10.62 -16.34 -18.53
N GLU A 193 -11.59 -16.74 -17.69
CA GLU A 193 -11.36 -17.47 -16.45
C GLU A 193 -10.26 -18.52 -16.59
N ALA A 194 -9.10 -18.18 -16.07
CA ALA A 194 -7.98 -19.11 -16.03
C ALA A 194 -8.25 -20.09 -14.91
N THR A 195 -8.11 -21.38 -15.21
CA THR A 195 -7.93 -22.42 -14.20
C THR A 195 -6.97 -21.93 -13.13
N GLU A 196 -7.29 -22.15 -11.86
CA GLU A 196 -6.45 -21.79 -10.72
C GLU A 196 -5.01 -22.18 -11.01
N SER A 197 -4.15 -21.20 -11.15
CA SER A 197 -2.72 -21.46 -11.31
C SER A 197 -2.18 -21.99 -9.99
N PRO A 198 -1.31 -23.00 -10.02
CA PRO A 198 -0.68 -23.50 -8.80
C PRO A 198 0.03 -22.35 -8.07
N PRO A 199 0.16 -22.41 -6.73
CA PRO A 199 0.86 -21.39 -5.95
C PRO A 199 2.25 -21.11 -6.54
N SER A 200 2.53 -19.86 -6.86
CA SER A 200 3.86 -19.46 -7.32
C SER A 200 4.90 -19.67 -6.22
N PRO A 201 6.06 -20.25 -6.53
CA PRO A 201 7.17 -20.30 -5.60
C PRO A 201 7.47 -18.90 -5.06
N ALA A 202 7.79 -18.78 -3.78
CA ALA A 202 8.08 -17.48 -3.16
C ALA A 202 9.27 -17.59 -2.21
N LEU A 203 10.29 -16.75 -2.44
CA LEU A 203 11.44 -16.60 -1.56
C LEU A 203 11.24 -15.39 -0.64
N GLY A 204 11.44 -15.54 0.67
CA GLY A 204 11.27 -14.48 1.65
C GLY A 204 12.03 -13.20 1.32
N PRO A 205 13.35 -13.24 1.04
CA PRO A 205 14.12 -12.06 0.62
C PRO A 205 13.58 -11.36 -0.63
N THR A 206 13.10 -12.10 -1.65
CA THR A 206 12.46 -11.49 -2.84
C THR A 206 11.20 -10.72 -2.44
N ALA A 207 10.37 -11.32 -1.58
CA ALA A 207 9.18 -10.66 -1.04
C ALA A 207 9.56 -9.39 -0.25
N GLY A 208 10.61 -9.46 0.58
CA GLY A 208 11.13 -8.34 1.37
C GLY A 208 11.62 -7.18 0.53
N LEU A 209 12.39 -7.48 -0.51
CA LEU A 209 12.92 -6.45 -1.43
C LEU A 209 11.78 -5.72 -2.14
N VAL A 210 10.84 -6.46 -2.72
CA VAL A 210 9.71 -5.87 -3.45
C VAL A 210 8.81 -5.08 -2.51
N ALA A 211 8.52 -5.59 -1.31
CA ALA A 211 7.76 -4.87 -0.29
C ALA A 211 8.44 -3.56 0.12
N SER A 212 9.77 -3.54 0.25
CA SER A 212 10.54 -2.33 0.56
C SER A 212 10.42 -1.27 -0.55
N ILE A 213 10.47 -1.69 -1.82
CA ILE A 213 10.26 -0.80 -2.96
C ILE A 213 8.85 -0.21 -2.94
N GLN A 214 7.82 -1.05 -2.71
CA GLN A 214 6.44 -0.57 -2.58
C GLN A 214 6.28 0.41 -1.42
N CYS A 215 6.93 0.17 -0.27
CA CYS A 215 6.91 1.09 0.87
C CYS A 215 7.51 2.44 0.50
N MET A 216 8.63 2.50 -0.21
CA MET A 216 9.21 3.77 -0.69
C MET A 216 8.24 4.54 -1.59
N GLU A 217 7.57 3.88 -2.53
CA GLU A 217 6.55 4.50 -3.39
C GLU A 217 5.35 5.02 -2.56
N THR A 218 4.91 4.21 -1.58
CA THR A 218 3.83 4.58 -0.66
C THR A 218 4.19 5.81 0.17
N LEU A 219 5.38 5.84 0.77
CA LEU A 219 5.85 6.98 1.57
C LEU A 219 5.97 8.24 0.70
N ARG A 220 6.46 8.13 -0.55
CA ARG A 220 6.50 9.26 -1.51
C ARG A 220 5.10 9.82 -1.76
N LEU A 221 4.13 8.96 -2.03
CA LEU A 221 2.73 9.38 -2.24
C LEU A 221 2.18 10.12 -1.01
N LEU A 222 2.40 9.59 0.19
CA LEU A 222 1.88 10.16 1.43
C LEU A 222 2.50 11.54 1.75
N ILE A 223 3.79 11.74 1.48
CA ILE A 223 4.43 13.05 1.68
C ILE A 223 4.14 14.04 0.55
N GLY A 224 3.40 13.62 -0.50
CA GLY A 224 3.04 14.46 -1.65
C GLY A 224 4.14 14.54 -2.72
N ALA A 225 5.15 13.67 -2.65
CA ALA A 225 6.17 13.54 -3.70
C ALA A 225 5.68 12.65 -4.85
N LEU A 226 6.22 12.87 -6.04
CA LEU A 226 5.90 12.00 -7.20
C LEU A 226 6.50 10.61 -7.00
N PRO A 227 5.70 9.54 -7.12
CA PRO A 227 6.21 8.18 -7.13
C PRO A 227 7.06 7.93 -8.37
N GLN A 228 8.16 7.20 -8.24
CA GLN A 228 9.10 6.97 -9.34
C GLN A 228 8.67 5.85 -10.27
N LEU A 229 7.72 5.02 -9.82
CA LEU A 229 7.18 3.91 -10.61
C LEU A 229 5.82 4.23 -11.24
N ALA A 230 5.37 5.49 -11.21
CA ALA A 230 4.19 5.90 -11.95
C ALA A 230 4.46 5.85 -13.47
N GLY A 231 3.69 5.02 -14.20
CA GLY A 231 3.91 4.77 -15.62
C GLY A 231 5.15 3.92 -15.93
N ARG A 232 5.72 3.25 -14.94
CA ARG A 232 6.92 2.44 -15.08
C ARG A 232 6.76 1.11 -14.35
N LEU A 233 7.33 0.03 -14.90
CA LEU A 233 7.46 -1.26 -14.26
C LEU A 233 8.91 -1.52 -13.90
N LEU A 234 9.21 -1.60 -12.63
CA LEU A 234 10.48 -2.12 -12.15
C LEU A 234 10.41 -3.65 -12.14
N ARG A 235 11.41 -4.31 -12.73
CA ARG A 235 11.63 -5.75 -12.63
C ARG A 235 12.96 -6.00 -11.93
N PHE A 236 12.99 -7.03 -11.13
CA PHE A 236 14.19 -7.50 -10.42
C PHE A 236 14.33 -9.00 -10.62
N SER A 237 15.56 -9.46 -10.90
CA SER A 237 15.92 -10.88 -10.87
C SER A 237 16.95 -11.12 -9.77
N GLY A 238 16.60 -11.94 -8.79
CA GLY A 238 17.50 -12.31 -7.70
C GLY A 238 18.57 -13.32 -8.09
N LEU A 239 18.42 -14.00 -9.24
CA LEU A 239 19.45 -14.88 -9.78
C LEU A 239 20.63 -14.13 -10.37
N THR A 240 20.36 -13.02 -11.07
CA THR A 240 21.37 -12.18 -11.71
C THR A 240 21.67 -10.88 -10.98
N MET A 241 20.87 -10.56 -9.95
CA MET A 241 20.87 -9.27 -9.22
C MET A 241 20.64 -8.06 -10.13
N GLU A 242 19.94 -8.27 -11.25
CA GLU A 242 19.62 -7.22 -12.21
C GLU A 242 18.31 -6.51 -11.88
N PHE A 243 18.32 -5.18 -12.03
CA PHE A 243 17.16 -4.32 -12.00
C PHE A 243 16.94 -3.73 -13.40
N ARG A 244 15.71 -3.84 -13.89
CA ARG A 244 15.30 -3.23 -15.17
C ARG A 244 14.04 -2.44 -14.97
N THR A 245 13.99 -1.23 -15.53
CA THR A 245 12.79 -0.41 -15.54
C THR A 245 12.28 -0.28 -16.95
N LEU A 246 11.00 -0.59 -17.13
CA LEU A 246 10.29 -0.54 -18.41
C LEU A 246 9.24 0.57 -18.34
N GLN A 247 9.08 1.33 -19.43
CA GLN A 247 7.97 2.29 -19.55
C GLN A 247 6.66 1.53 -19.78
N ILE A 248 5.57 1.99 -19.18
CA ILE A 248 4.23 1.43 -19.38
C ILE A 248 3.34 2.53 -19.96
N ASP A 249 2.93 2.34 -21.20
CA ASP A 249 2.02 3.25 -21.86
C ASP A 249 0.56 2.86 -21.59
N ARG A 250 -0.32 3.86 -21.52
CA ARG A 250 -1.75 3.64 -21.43
C ARG A 250 -2.23 2.99 -22.75
N ASN A 251 -2.95 1.89 -22.62
CA ASN A 251 -3.64 1.30 -23.75
C ASN A 251 -4.97 2.03 -24.01
N PRO A 252 -5.13 2.72 -25.15
CA PRO A 252 -6.39 3.41 -25.48
C PRO A 252 -7.60 2.48 -25.56
N LEU A 253 -7.37 1.20 -25.87
CA LEU A 253 -8.39 0.15 -25.98
C LEU A 253 -8.54 -0.65 -24.69
N CYS A 254 -7.95 -0.19 -23.58
CA CYS A 254 -8.06 -0.90 -22.31
C CYS A 254 -9.53 -1.01 -21.86
N PRO A 255 -10.05 -2.22 -21.58
CA PRO A 255 -11.46 -2.41 -21.24
C PRO A 255 -11.83 -1.80 -19.87
N VAL A 256 -10.83 -1.39 -19.08
CA VAL A 256 -11.05 -0.87 -17.72
C VAL A 256 -10.81 0.64 -17.62
N CYS A 257 -9.81 1.20 -18.30
CA CYS A 257 -9.49 2.63 -18.25
C CYS A 257 -9.48 3.32 -19.63
N GLY A 258 -9.78 2.62 -20.71
CA GLY A 258 -9.84 3.17 -22.07
C GLY A 258 -10.94 4.23 -22.23
N SER A 259 -10.99 4.88 -23.40
CA SER A 259 -11.79 6.07 -23.70
C SER A 259 -13.31 5.85 -23.84
N SER A 260 -13.84 4.72 -23.44
CA SER A 260 -15.30 4.42 -23.49
C SER A 260 -16.13 5.01 -22.33
N GLN A 261 -15.55 5.82 -21.45
CA GLN A 261 -16.33 6.63 -20.52
C GLN A 261 -16.55 8.03 -21.11
N PRO A 262 -17.80 8.47 -21.27
CA PRO A 262 -18.08 9.83 -21.74
C PRO A 262 -17.47 10.83 -20.72
N GLN A 263 -16.63 11.71 -21.24
CA GLN A 263 -16.22 12.90 -20.49
C GLN A 263 -17.49 13.72 -20.24
N HIS A 264 -17.97 13.77 -19.00
CA HIS A 264 -18.88 14.82 -18.59
C HIS A 264 -18.11 16.15 -18.70
N HIS A 265 -18.16 16.75 -19.89
CA HIS A 265 -17.87 18.16 -20.06
C HIS A 265 -18.95 18.94 -19.30
N SER A 266 -18.60 19.38 -18.10
CA SER A 266 -19.27 20.54 -17.50
C SER A 266 -18.83 21.73 -18.34
N THR A 267 -19.70 22.17 -19.23
CA THR A 267 -19.58 23.45 -19.95
C THR A 267 -19.95 24.58 -18.99
N PRO A 268 -19.40 25.80 -19.17
CA PRO A 268 -19.21 26.87 -18.23
C PRO A 268 -20.46 27.49 -17.64
#